data_025933ca7ef2a50d40e8af279fae5a7c
#
_entry.id   025933ca7ef2a50d40e8af279fae5a7c
#
_cell.length_a   1.000
_cell.length_b   1.000
_cell.length_c   1.000
_cell.angle_alpha   90.00
_cell.angle_beta   90.00
_cell.angle_gamma   90.00
#
_symmetry.space_group_name_H-M   'P 1'
#
loop_
_entity.id
_entity.type
_entity.pdbx_description
1 polymer ?
#
loop_
_entity_poly.entity_id
_entity_poly.type
_entity_poly.pdbx_seq_one_letter_code
_entity_poly.pdbx_strand_id
1 'polypeptide(L)'
;VLESLPHQRPNVDLAVVDSYRQSLGPDPVVRGLFAGGTLAYEATQILRPLIGDVATDESAASGSHGVVDLGDDRYTRGQPHPMINPSLQADLIRDQLGNGKADIVLFDVVLGHGTHACPAEILAQAVMESRDRPQQFLAIASVVGTVNDPQDLMYQQEILANAGVAVQDETSSAALLAGFVAASEGPQVPIQVVDLSAPPAVINVGASWFAEAVSAQGVNVLHVDWHPPAQGDAELADILDSLT
;
A
#
# COMPACT_ATOMS: atom_id res chain seq x y z
N VAL A 1 27.79 -4.21 -11.37
CA VAL A 1 26.45 -3.78 -11.82
C VAL A 1 25.60 -3.30 -10.66
N LEU A 2 25.72 -3.91 -9.45
CA LEU A 2 25.01 -3.47 -8.24
C LEU A 2 25.58 -2.19 -7.60
N GLU A 3 26.85 -1.87 -7.84
CA GLU A 3 27.48 -0.65 -7.32
C GLU A 3 26.98 0.66 -7.97
N SER A 4 26.23 0.56 -9.07
CA SER A 4 25.73 1.72 -9.83
C SER A 4 24.24 2.01 -9.63
N LEU A 5 23.52 1.24 -8.81
CA LEU A 5 22.14 1.56 -8.47
C LEU A 5 22.16 2.71 -7.44
N PRO A 6 21.63 3.89 -7.78
CA PRO A 6 21.48 4.92 -6.79
C PRO A 6 20.57 4.36 -5.68
N HIS A 7 21.06 4.37 -4.45
CA HIS A 7 20.21 4.18 -3.28
C HIS A 7 19.31 5.42 -3.20
N GLN A 8 18.25 5.45 -4.00
CA GLN A 8 17.20 6.44 -3.84
C GLN A 8 16.48 6.08 -2.53
N ARG A 9 16.91 6.73 -1.46
CA ARG A 9 16.09 6.81 -0.26
C ARG A 9 14.81 7.52 -0.68
N PRO A 10 13.63 7.04 -0.27
CA PRO A 10 12.41 7.81 -0.47
C PRO A 10 12.66 9.20 0.09
N ASN A 11 12.69 10.19 -0.78
CA ASN A 11 13.04 11.56 -0.40
C ASN A 11 11.76 12.27 0.03
N VAL A 12 11.37 12.09 1.27
CA VAL A 12 10.29 12.87 1.86
C VAL A 12 10.87 14.19 2.35
N ASP A 13 10.43 15.30 1.76
CA ASP A 13 10.83 16.64 2.17
C ASP A 13 10.24 16.97 3.54
N LEU A 14 11.09 17.09 4.56
CA LEU A 14 10.67 17.38 5.92
C LEU A 14 9.95 18.74 6.05
N ALA A 15 10.28 19.72 5.21
CA ALA A 15 9.57 21.00 5.23
C ALA A 15 8.11 20.84 4.75
N VAL A 16 7.87 19.95 3.81
CA VAL A 16 6.52 19.58 3.36
C VAL A 16 5.77 18.85 4.47
N VAL A 17 6.42 17.92 5.16
CA VAL A 17 5.84 17.21 6.31
C VAL A 17 5.40 18.19 7.39
N ASP A 18 6.26 19.13 7.78
CA ASP A 18 5.96 20.10 8.82
C ASP A 18 4.79 21.03 8.42
N SER A 19 4.70 21.41 7.14
CA SER A 19 3.58 22.20 6.62
C SER A 19 2.25 21.45 6.76
N TYR A 20 2.20 20.15 6.41
CA TYR A 20 1.00 19.34 6.57
C TYR A 20 0.63 19.13 8.04
N ARG A 21 1.59 18.83 8.92
CA ARG A 21 1.36 18.71 10.36
C ARG A 21 0.70 19.96 10.96
N GLN A 22 1.19 21.13 10.59
CA GLN A 22 0.62 22.40 11.08
C GLN A 22 -0.83 22.60 10.64
N SER A 23 -1.22 22.05 9.48
CA SER A 23 -2.58 22.21 8.92
C SER A 23 -3.60 21.23 9.50
N LEU A 24 -3.16 20.02 9.95
CA LEU A 24 -4.06 18.94 10.35
C LEU A 24 -4.36 18.91 11.87
N GLY A 25 -3.55 19.56 12.68
CA GLY A 25 -3.67 19.50 14.14
C GLY A 25 -2.98 18.28 14.75
N PRO A 26 -3.13 18.05 16.07
CA PRO A 26 -2.49 16.96 16.77
C PRO A 26 -3.13 15.61 16.43
N ASP A 27 -2.30 14.55 16.39
CA ASP A 27 -2.70 13.15 16.27
C ASP A 27 -3.62 12.83 15.07
N PRO A 28 -3.22 13.18 13.82
CA PRO A 28 -4.07 12.96 12.66
C PRO A 28 -4.21 11.47 12.34
N VAL A 29 -5.44 11.06 12.03
CA VAL A 29 -5.81 9.67 11.72
C VAL A 29 -5.53 9.34 10.27
N VAL A 30 -4.78 8.24 10.02
CA VAL A 30 -4.46 7.74 8.68
C VAL A 30 -5.42 6.62 8.28
N ARG A 31 -5.98 6.71 7.08
CA ARG A 31 -6.75 5.66 6.40
C ARG A 31 -6.15 5.36 5.04
N GLY A 32 -5.67 4.12 4.86
CA GLY A 32 -5.22 3.58 3.58
C GLY A 32 -6.36 2.83 2.89
N LEU A 33 -6.64 3.14 1.64
CA LEU A 33 -7.70 2.56 0.82
C LEU A 33 -7.10 2.09 -0.51
N PHE A 34 -6.68 0.84 -0.58
CA PHE A 34 -5.90 0.33 -1.69
C PHE A 34 -6.71 -0.63 -2.58
N ALA A 35 -6.57 -0.47 -3.89
CA ALA A 35 -7.05 -1.44 -4.87
C ALA A 35 -6.08 -2.64 -5.00
N GLY A 36 -4.80 -2.44 -4.70
CA GLY A 36 -3.76 -3.47 -4.77
C GLY A 36 -3.37 -4.02 -3.41
N GLY A 37 -3.62 -5.31 -3.15
CA GLY A 37 -3.33 -5.95 -1.86
C GLY A 37 -1.85 -5.90 -1.47
N THR A 38 -0.93 -6.07 -2.42
CA THR A 38 0.52 -5.94 -2.19
C THR A 38 0.88 -4.51 -1.74
N LEU A 39 0.26 -3.49 -2.34
CA LEU A 39 0.48 -2.09 -2.00
C LEU A 39 -0.09 -1.76 -0.62
N ALA A 40 -1.27 -2.30 -0.28
CA ALA A 40 -1.85 -2.21 1.06
C ALA A 40 -0.94 -2.83 2.13
N TYR A 41 -0.39 -4.00 1.84
CA TYR A 41 0.56 -4.67 2.72
C TYR A 41 1.83 -3.84 2.92
N GLU A 42 2.45 -3.36 1.84
CA GLU A 42 3.64 -2.50 1.88
C GLU A 42 3.38 -1.25 2.73
N ALA A 43 2.29 -0.53 2.45
CA ALA A 43 1.91 0.65 3.22
C ALA A 43 1.74 0.35 4.72
N THR A 44 1.11 -0.78 5.06
CA THR A 44 0.94 -1.23 6.44
C THR A 44 2.28 -1.47 7.14
N GLN A 45 3.23 -2.13 6.45
CA GLN A 45 4.56 -2.41 7.02
C GLN A 45 5.36 -1.12 7.26
N ILE A 46 5.18 -0.11 6.42
CA ILE A 46 5.85 1.19 6.55
C ILE A 46 5.21 2.04 7.66
N LEU A 47 3.87 2.02 7.76
CA LEU A 47 3.14 2.85 8.72
C LEU A 47 3.31 2.37 10.18
N ARG A 48 3.25 1.05 10.43
CA ARG A 48 3.31 0.50 11.79
C ARG A 48 4.47 0.99 12.65
N PRO A 49 5.73 1.00 12.18
CA PRO A 49 6.85 1.51 12.98
C PRO A 49 6.82 3.02 13.21
N LEU A 50 6.02 3.78 12.45
CA LEU A 50 5.94 5.24 12.52
C LEU A 50 4.79 5.72 13.41
N ILE A 51 3.63 5.06 13.34
CA ILE A 51 2.38 5.52 13.96
C ILE A 51 1.71 4.47 14.86
N GLY A 52 2.37 3.34 15.12
CA GLY A 52 1.86 2.29 16.00
C GLY A 52 0.85 1.36 15.33
N ASP A 53 -0.24 1.04 16.04
CA ASP A 53 -1.21 0.08 15.55
C ASP A 53 -1.96 0.56 14.31
N VAL A 54 -1.92 -0.27 13.26
CA VAL A 54 -2.63 -0.05 12.01
C VAL A 54 -3.50 -1.28 11.75
N ALA A 55 -4.82 -1.11 11.83
CA ALA A 55 -5.79 -2.14 11.51
C ALA A 55 -5.78 -2.46 10.01
N THR A 56 -6.06 -3.72 9.64
CA THR A 56 -6.06 -4.17 8.24
C THR A 56 -7.46 -4.51 7.72
N ASP A 57 -8.48 -4.03 8.40
CA ASP A 57 -9.88 -4.18 8.02
C ASP A 57 -10.68 -2.91 8.35
N GLU A 58 -11.97 -2.89 7.95
CA GLU A 58 -12.87 -1.76 8.23
C GLU A 58 -13.23 -1.61 9.71
N SER A 59 -12.88 -2.59 10.55
CA SER A 59 -13.22 -2.58 11.98
C SER A 59 -12.39 -1.59 12.79
N ALA A 60 -11.46 -0.90 12.13
CA ALA A 60 -10.70 0.18 12.77
C ALA A 60 -11.64 1.14 13.48
N ALA A 61 -11.55 1.19 14.80
CA ALA A 61 -12.37 2.07 15.62
C ALA A 61 -12.23 3.54 15.16
N SER A 62 -13.25 4.34 15.38
CA SER A 62 -13.16 5.78 15.11
C SER A 62 -11.95 6.34 15.85
N GLY A 63 -11.08 7.07 15.13
CA GLY A 63 -9.86 7.65 15.69
C GLY A 63 -8.64 6.72 15.70
N SER A 64 -8.71 5.50 15.13
CA SER A 64 -7.53 4.62 14.95
C SER A 64 -7.05 4.59 13.50
N HIS A 65 -5.76 4.33 13.29
CA HIS A 65 -5.21 4.15 11.94
C HIS A 65 -5.67 2.84 11.32
N GLY A 66 -5.80 2.81 9.99
CA GLY A 66 -6.17 1.58 9.27
C GLY A 66 -5.77 1.61 7.81
N VAL A 67 -5.48 0.43 7.26
CA VAL A 67 -5.21 0.21 5.84
C VAL A 67 -6.07 -0.95 5.37
N VAL A 68 -6.83 -0.74 4.31
CA VAL A 68 -7.78 -1.73 3.77
C VAL A 68 -7.38 -2.11 2.35
N ASP A 69 -7.30 -3.42 2.10
CA ASP A 69 -7.21 -4.00 0.76
C ASP A 69 -8.63 -4.16 0.19
N LEU A 70 -8.98 -3.32 -0.76
CA LEU A 70 -10.28 -3.34 -1.46
C LEU A 70 -10.31 -4.38 -2.59
N GLY A 71 -9.17 -4.99 -2.92
CA GLY A 71 -9.07 -6.13 -3.82
C GLY A 71 -9.40 -7.48 -3.16
N ASP A 72 -9.51 -7.52 -1.83
CA ASP A 72 -9.88 -8.73 -1.07
C ASP A 72 -11.26 -9.25 -1.49
N ASP A 73 -11.44 -10.57 -1.40
CA ASP A 73 -12.69 -11.27 -1.72
C ASP A 73 -13.93 -10.69 -1.01
N ARG A 74 -13.75 -10.08 0.16
CA ARG A 74 -14.84 -9.41 0.91
C ARG A 74 -15.50 -8.30 0.12
N TYR A 75 -14.71 -7.58 -0.70
CA TYR A 75 -15.17 -6.44 -1.46
C TYR A 75 -15.44 -6.75 -2.93
N THR A 76 -14.88 -7.86 -3.44
CA THR A 76 -14.95 -8.21 -4.87
C THR A 76 -15.96 -9.31 -5.19
N ARG A 77 -16.58 -9.96 -4.19
CA ARG A 77 -17.62 -10.97 -4.44
C ARG A 77 -18.86 -10.37 -5.10
N GLY A 78 -19.07 -10.72 -6.37
CA GLY A 78 -20.21 -10.25 -7.16
C GLY A 78 -20.11 -8.79 -7.60
N GLN A 79 -18.94 -8.17 -7.44
CA GLN A 79 -18.64 -6.81 -7.87
C GLN A 79 -17.32 -6.76 -8.65
N PRO A 80 -17.15 -5.80 -9.56
CA PRO A 80 -15.88 -5.61 -10.24
C PRO A 80 -14.77 -5.24 -9.25
N HIS A 81 -13.57 -5.72 -9.50
CA HIS A 81 -12.38 -5.32 -8.76
C HIS A 81 -12.18 -3.80 -8.82
N PRO A 82 -11.70 -3.11 -7.76
CA PRO A 82 -11.51 -1.65 -7.75
C PRO A 82 -10.63 -1.10 -8.87
N MET A 83 -9.65 -1.86 -9.35
CA MET A 83 -8.87 -1.46 -10.53
C MET A 83 -9.71 -1.36 -11.81
N ILE A 84 -10.81 -2.12 -11.92
CA ILE A 84 -11.73 -2.09 -13.06
C ILE A 84 -12.82 -1.04 -12.84
N ASN A 85 -13.33 -0.95 -11.63
CA ASN A 85 -14.33 0.03 -11.22
C ASN A 85 -13.94 0.70 -9.89
N PRO A 86 -13.35 1.89 -9.91
CA PRO A 86 -12.88 2.57 -8.70
C PRO A 86 -13.99 3.19 -7.84
N SER A 87 -15.27 2.96 -8.15
CA SER A 87 -16.40 3.58 -7.42
C SER A 87 -16.39 3.26 -5.93
N LEU A 88 -16.13 2.01 -5.55
CA LEU A 88 -16.04 1.62 -4.14
C LEU A 88 -14.93 2.39 -3.40
N GLN A 89 -13.75 2.49 -4.01
CA GLN A 89 -12.63 3.25 -3.44
C GLN A 89 -12.99 4.73 -3.30
N ALA A 90 -13.63 5.32 -4.32
CA ALA A 90 -14.11 6.70 -4.29
C ALA A 90 -15.16 6.95 -3.19
N ASP A 91 -16.11 6.02 -3.01
CA ASP A 91 -17.15 6.12 -1.98
C ASP A 91 -16.55 6.05 -0.58
N LEU A 92 -15.55 5.19 -0.36
CA LEU A 92 -14.83 5.12 0.89
C LEU A 92 -13.98 6.38 1.14
N ILE A 93 -13.33 6.95 0.12
CA ILE A 93 -12.63 8.25 0.25
C ILE A 93 -13.61 9.32 0.74
N ARG A 94 -14.80 9.43 0.11
CA ARG A 94 -15.85 10.37 0.55
C ARG A 94 -16.28 10.13 1.99
N ASP A 95 -16.51 8.87 2.35
CA ASP A 95 -16.92 8.51 3.72
C ASP A 95 -15.85 8.86 4.75
N GLN A 96 -14.59 8.53 4.49
CA GLN A 96 -13.50 8.79 5.43
C GLN A 96 -13.23 10.30 5.56
N LEU A 97 -13.15 11.01 4.46
CA LEU A 97 -12.88 12.44 4.45
C LEU A 97 -14.14 13.26 4.81
N GLY A 98 -15.26 13.03 4.14
CA GLY A 98 -16.48 13.84 4.30
C GLY A 98 -17.09 13.75 5.70
N ASN A 99 -17.01 12.60 6.37
CA ASN A 99 -17.50 12.39 7.72
C ASN A 99 -16.45 12.66 8.82
N GLY A 100 -15.25 13.15 8.45
CA GLY A 100 -14.18 13.45 9.42
C GLY A 100 -13.66 12.23 10.17
N LYS A 101 -13.74 11.04 9.56
CA LYS A 101 -13.22 9.80 10.15
C LYS A 101 -11.71 9.66 9.98
N ALA A 102 -11.14 10.34 8.98
CA ALA A 102 -9.72 10.42 8.72
C ALA A 102 -9.29 11.85 8.45
N ASP A 103 -8.07 12.17 8.84
CA ASP A 103 -7.37 13.43 8.52
C ASP A 103 -6.41 13.23 7.35
N ILE A 104 -5.91 12.00 7.18
CA ILE A 104 -5.04 11.61 6.07
C ILE A 104 -5.67 10.40 5.38
N VAL A 105 -5.95 10.50 4.08
CA VAL A 105 -6.32 9.36 3.25
C VAL A 105 -5.18 9.06 2.29
N LEU A 106 -4.73 7.81 2.31
CA LEU A 106 -3.68 7.26 1.46
C LEU A 106 -4.31 6.23 0.51
N PHE A 107 -4.06 6.33 -0.80
CA PHE A 107 -4.63 5.40 -1.77
C PHE A 107 -3.72 5.17 -2.98
N ASP A 108 -3.98 4.11 -3.72
CA ASP A 108 -3.31 3.80 -4.97
C ASP A 108 -4.21 4.07 -6.18
N VAL A 109 -3.58 4.32 -7.31
CA VAL A 109 -4.17 4.33 -8.64
C VAL A 109 -3.35 3.38 -9.51
N VAL A 110 -3.95 2.25 -9.90
CA VAL A 110 -3.25 1.23 -10.69
C VAL A 110 -3.66 1.32 -12.15
N LEU A 111 -2.67 1.55 -13.01
CA LEU A 111 -2.84 1.63 -14.46
C LEU A 111 -2.50 0.29 -15.10
N GLY A 112 -2.88 0.11 -16.34
CA GLY A 112 -2.55 -1.07 -17.13
C GLY A 112 -3.70 -1.55 -18.00
N HIS A 113 -3.42 -2.58 -18.80
CA HIS A 113 -4.43 -3.21 -19.63
C HIS A 113 -5.51 -3.90 -18.78
N GLY A 114 -6.76 -3.60 -19.05
CA GLY A 114 -7.91 -4.17 -18.32
C GLY A 114 -8.32 -3.39 -17.07
N THR A 115 -7.59 -2.37 -16.66
CA THR A 115 -8.02 -1.45 -15.60
C THR A 115 -8.95 -0.37 -16.16
N HIS A 116 -9.52 0.47 -15.28
CA HIS A 116 -10.39 1.59 -15.69
C HIS A 116 -9.65 2.55 -16.63
N ALA A 117 -10.36 3.14 -17.60
CA ALA A 117 -9.77 4.02 -18.60
C ALA A 117 -9.19 5.32 -18.02
N CYS A 118 -9.83 5.87 -16.99
CA CYS A 118 -9.36 7.07 -16.28
C CYS A 118 -9.73 6.98 -14.78
N PRO A 119 -9.01 6.19 -13.99
CA PRO A 119 -9.32 6.01 -12.57
C PRO A 119 -9.12 7.27 -11.75
N ALA A 120 -8.12 8.10 -12.12
CA ALA A 120 -7.81 9.32 -11.39
C ALA A 120 -8.96 10.35 -11.40
N GLU A 121 -9.77 10.44 -12.47
CA GLU A 121 -10.92 11.35 -12.50
C GLU A 121 -11.94 11.03 -11.40
N ILE A 122 -12.25 9.75 -11.22
CA ILE A 122 -13.25 9.31 -10.23
C ILE A 122 -12.74 9.56 -8.81
N LEU A 123 -11.47 9.26 -8.54
CA LEU A 123 -10.87 9.40 -7.22
C LEU A 123 -10.61 10.89 -6.88
N ALA A 124 -10.14 11.67 -7.85
CA ALA A 124 -9.97 13.12 -7.71
C ALA A 124 -11.30 13.83 -7.40
N GLN A 125 -12.38 13.43 -8.09
CA GLN A 125 -13.71 13.96 -7.81
C GLN A 125 -14.14 13.67 -6.37
N ALA A 126 -13.90 12.45 -5.86
CA ALA A 126 -14.22 12.09 -4.48
C ALA A 126 -13.45 12.95 -3.46
N VAL A 127 -12.17 13.24 -3.73
CA VAL A 127 -11.37 14.15 -2.90
C VAL A 127 -11.90 15.58 -2.95
N MET A 128 -12.22 16.10 -4.14
CA MET A 128 -12.76 17.47 -4.29
C MET A 128 -14.10 17.65 -3.59
N GLU A 129 -15.02 16.70 -3.73
CA GLU A 129 -16.33 16.73 -3.06
C GLU A 129 -16.21 16.70 -1.53
N SER A 130 -15.12 16.17 -1.00
CA SER A 130 -14.85 16.14 0.44
C SER A 130 -14.31 17.45 1.00
N ARG A 131 -14.00 18.46 0.17
CA ARG A 131 -13.42 19.75 0.60
C ARG A 131 -14.42 20.73 1.25
N ASP A 132 -15.70 20.47 1.14
CA ASP A 132 -16.75 21.29 1.76
C ASP A 132 -16.81 21.14 3.29
N ARG A 133 -16.03 20.21 3.86
CA ARG A 133 -15.92 20.06 5.33
C ARG A 133 -15.05 21.17 5.94
N PRO A 134 -15.35 21.58 7.20
CA PRO A 134 -14.60 22.65 7.87
C PRO A 134 -13.17 22.23 8.29
N GLN A 135 -12.92 20.94 8.53
CA GLN A 135 -11.59 20.44 8.92
C GLN A 135 -10.72 20.23 7.68
N GLN A 136 -9.45 20.59 7.81
CA GLN A 136 -8.44 20.28 6.80
C GLN A 136 -8.17 18.78 6.76
N PHE A 137 -7.77 18.29 5.61
CA PHE A 137 -7.32 16.92 5.43
C PHE A 137 -6.18 16.85 4.40
N LEU A 138 -5.46 15.75 4.40
CA LEU A 138 -4.44 15.43 3.43
C LEU A 138 -4.83 14.17 2.64
N ALA A 139 -4.94 14.28 1.33
CA ALA A 139 -5.08 13.15 0.43
C ALA A 139 -3.72 12.88 -0.23
N ILE A 140 -3.25 11.64 -0.15
CA ILE A 140 -1.97 11.19 -0.71
C ILE A 140 -2.27 10.02 -1.64
N ALA A 141 -1.68 10.01 -2.83
CA ALA A 141 -1.82 8.91 -3.76
C ALA A 141 -0.48 8.48 -4.35
N SER A 142 -0.35 7.18 -4.62
CA SER A 142 0.65 6.65 -5.54
C SER A 142 -0.01 6.21 -6.83
N VAL A 143 0.60 6.55 -7.97
CA VAL A 143 0.12 6.10 -9.30
C VAL A 143 1.07 5.05 -9.82
N VAL A 144 0.60 3.81 -9.83
CA VAL A 144 1.37 2.62 -10.23
C VAL A 144 1.09 2.32 -11.69
N GLY A 145 2.07 2.54 -12.53
CA GLY A 145 1.97 2.33 -13.95
C GLY A 145 3.23 2.75 -14.69
N THR A 146 3.19 2.72 -16.00
CA THR A 146 4.28 3.10 -16.87
C THR A 146 3.81 4.10 -17.94
N VAL A 147 4.74 4.78 -18.58
CA VAL A 147 4.44 5.69 -19.71
C VAL A 147 3.85 4.97 -20.93
N ASN A 148 3.91 3.63 -20.96
CA ASN A 148 3.36 2.82 -22.05
C ASN A 148 1.94 2.32 -21.75
N ASP A 149 1.41 2.59 -20.56
CA ASP A 149 0.05 2.19 -20.22
C ASP A 149 -0.99 3.07 -20.96
N PRO A 150 -2.14 2.49 -21.35
CA PRO A 150 -3.11 3.18 -22.20
C PRO A 150 -3.77 4.39 -21.53
N GLN A 151 -3.64 4.52 -20.20
CA GLN A 151 -4.28 5.59 -19.43
C GLN A 151 -3.47 6.90 -19.38
N ASP A 152 -2.24 6.93 -19.91
CA ASP A 152 -1.31 8.07 -19.80
C ASP A 152 -0.96 8.43 -18.33
N LEU A 153 0.13 7.86 -17.84
CA LEU A 153 0.60 8.04 -16.46
C LEU A 153 0.65 9.50 -16.01
N MET A 154 1.23 10.37 -16.85
CA MET A 154 1.39 11.79 -16.52
C MET A 154 0.05 12.51 -16.40
N TYR A 155 -0.90 12.17 -17.28
CA TYR A 155 -2.25 12.71 -17.24
C TYR A 155 -2.99 12.31 -15.96
N GLN A 156 -2.88 11.03 -15.53
CA GLN A 156 -3.49 10.57 -14.29
C GLN A 156 -2.90 11.28 -13.06
N GLN A 157 -1.57 11.47 -13.03
CA GLN A 157 -0.90 12.21 -11.96
C GLN A 157 -1.34 13.69 -11.93
N GLU A 158 -1.45 14.33 -13.09
CA GLU A 158 -1.89 15.73 -13.20
C GLU A 158 -3.33 15.94 -12.69
N ILE A 159 -4.26 15.04 -13.04
CA ILE A 159 -5.64 15.09 -12.54
C ILE A 159 -5.67 15.07 -11.00
N LEU A 160 -4.94 14.15 -10.38
CA LEU A 160 -4.87 14.05 -8.92
C LEU A 160 -4.23 15.30 -8.29
N ALA A 161 -3.13 15.78 -8.86
CA ALA A 161 -2.44 16.97 -8.37
C ALA A 161 -3.34 18.22 -8.45
N ASN A 162 -4.09 18.40 -9.55
CA ASN A 162 -5.06 19.48 -9.71
C ASN A 162 -6.23 19.41 -8.72
N ALA A 163 -6.58 18.22 -8.23
CA ALA A 163 -7.52 18.03 -7.14
C ALA A 163 -6.89 18.28 -5.74
N GLY A 164 -5.59 18.62 -5.69
CA GLY A 164 -4.85 18.88 -4.44
C GLY A 164 -4.48 17.60 -3.69
N VAL A 165 -4.32 16.49 -4.40
CA VAL A 165 -3.75 15.25 -3.87
C VAL A 165 -2.23 15.35 -3.91
N ALA A 166 -1.55 14.95 -2.84
CA ALA A 166 -0.09 14.82 -2.81
C ALA A 166 0.31 13.53 -3.54
N VAL A 167 0.62 13.65 -4.84
CA VAL A 167 0.99 12.51 -5.68
C VAL A 167 2.44 12.12 -5.42
N GLN A 168 2.67 10.82 -5.24
CA GLN A 168 3.97 10.22 -5.07
C GLN A 168 4.22 9.17 -6.16
N ASP A 169 5.48 9.00 -6.55
CA ASP A 169 5.86 8.05 -7.60
C ASP A 169 5.79 6.57 -7.13
N GLU A 170 5.85 6.35 -5.82
CA GLU A 170 5.91 5.02 -5.21
C GLU A 170 5.00 4.94 -3.98
N THR A 171 4.43 3.76 -3.72
CA THR A 171 3.62 3.49 -2.51
C THR A 171 4.43 3.67 -1.24
N SER A 172 5.70 3.28 -1.26
CA SER A 172 6.62 3.47 -0.14
C SER A 172 6.78 4.96 0.24
N SER A 173 6.98 5.84 -0.75
CA SER A 173 7.08 7.28 -0.53
C SER A 173 5.77 7.89 -0.02
N ALA A 174 4.64 7.42 -0.56
CA ALA A 174 3.32 7.85 -0.12
C ALA A 174 3.03 7.44 1.33
N ALA A 175 3.35 6.20 1.71
CA ALA A 175 3.19 5.69 3.07
C ALA A 175 4.13 6.38 4.06
N LEU A 176 5.38 6.65 3.67
CA LEU A 176 6.32 7.42 4.51
C LEU A 176 5.84 8.86 4.74
N LEU A 177 5.35 9.54 3.71
CA LEU A 177 4.77 10.87 3.85
C LEU A 177 3.59 10.85 4.84
N ALA A 178 2.65 9.92 4.67
CA ALA A 178 1.50 9.77 5.57
C ALA A 178 1.96 9.49 7.02
N GLY A 179 2.88 8.55 7.19
CA GLY A 179 3.41 8.18 8.49
C GLY A 179 4.18 9.31 9.18
N PHE A 180 5.03 10.04 8.44
CA PHE A 180 5.76 11.17 8.99
C PHE A 180 4.83 12.32 9.38
N VAL A 181 3.80 12.59 8.60
CA VAL A 181 2.81 13.62 8.94
C VAL A 181 2.02 13.23 10.19
N ALA A 182 1.68 11.93 10.34
CA ALA A 182 0.87 11.44 11.45
C ALA A 182 1.66 11.14 12.73
N ALA A 183 2.98 10.93 12.64
CA ALA A 183 3.79 10.64 13.83
C ALA A 183 3.85 11.83 14.80
N SER A 184 3.47 11.60 16.05
CA SER A 184 3.50 12.64 17.12
C SER A 184 4.91 13.05 17.53
N GLU A 185 5.89 12.15 17.40
CA GLU A 185 7.31 12.45 17.55
C GLU A 185 8.00 12.44 16.20
N GLY A 186 9.04 13.28 16.02
CA GLY A 186 9.80 13.32 14.77
C GLY A 186 10.28 11.94 14.35
N PRO A 187 10.40 11.66 13.02
CA PRO A 187 10.59 10.32 12.50
C PRO A 187 11.85 9.65 13.06
N GLN A 188 11.67 8.70 13.95
CA GLN A 188 12.69 7.77 14.39
C GLN A 188 12.52 6.47 13.56
N VAL A 189 12.88 6.53 12.29
CA VAL A 189 12.94 5.30 11.47
C VAL A 189 14.22 4.58 11.85
N PRO A 190 14.16 3.40 12.50
CA PRO A 190 15.34 2.56 12.62
C PRO A 190 15.71 2.12 11.20
N ILE A 191 16.75 2.74 10.65
CA ILE A 191 17.30 2.33 9.36
C ILE A 191 17.96 0.98 9.61
N GLN A 192 17.27 -0.11 9.30
CA GLN A 192 17.95 -1.40 9.12
C GLN A 192 18.78 -1.27 7.84
N VAL A 193 20.07 -1.05 8.02
CA VAL A 193 21.02 -1.15 6.91
C VAL A 193 21.15 -2.62 6.58
N VAL A 194 20.49 -3.06 5.52
CA VAL A 194 20.72 -4.39 4.96
C VAL A 194 22.05 -4.37 4.26
N ASP A 195 23.00 -5.18 4.75
CA ASP A 195 24.28 -5.36 4.07
C ASP A 195 24.10 -6.19 2.79
N LEU A 196 23.94 -5.51 1.66
CA LEU A 196 23.80 -6.14 0.35
C LEU A 196 25.11 -6.76 -0.16
N SER A 197 26.25 -6.56 0.53
CA SER A 197 27.52 -7.19 0.19
C SER A 197 27.62 -8.61 0.76
N ALA A 198 26.83 -8.94 1.79
CA ALA A 198 26.76 -10.28 2.32
C ALA A 198 26.03 -11.22 1.34
N PRO A 199 26.56 -12.42 1.06
CA PRO A 199 25.85 -13.35 0.19
C PRO A 199 24.49 -13.69 0.80
N PRO A 200 23.37 -13.61 0.04
CA PRO A 200 22.07 -13.91 0.55
C PRO A 200 21.95 -15.37 0.93
N ALA A 201 21.23 -15.67 2.02
CA ALA A 201 20.77 -17.01 2.34
C ALA A 201 19.30 -17.13 1.91
N VAL A 202 19.01 -18.11 1.06
CA VAL A 202 17.68 -18.30 0.47
C VAL A 202 17.07 -19.60 1.02
N ILE A 203 15.81 -19.52 1.46
CA ILE A 203 14.99 -20.70 1.72
C ILE A 203 13.98 -20.81 0.59
N ASN A 204 14.03 -21.92 -0.15
CA ASN A 204 13.05 -22.23 -1.19
C ASN A 204 12.08 -23.29 -0.66
N VAL A 205 10.78 -23.02 -0.79
CA VAL A 205 9.71 -23.96 -0.44
C VAL A 205 8.89 -24.26 -1.69
N GLY A 206 8.70 -25.54 -2.02
CA GLY A 206 7.93 -25.95 -3.20
C GLY A 206 8.81 -26.41 -4.35
N ALA A 207 8.68 -25.82 -5.53
CA ALA A 207 9.32 -26.33 -6.75
C ALA A 207 10.86 -26.29 -6.68
N SER A 208 11.53 -27.45 -6.80
CA SER A 208 12.98 -27.62 -6.66
C SER A 208 13.78 -26.82 -7.71
N TRP A 209 13.24 -26.65 -8.91
CA TRP A 209 13.93 -25.95 -10.00
C TRP A 209 14.22 -24.46 -9.68
N PHE A 210 13.45 -23.81 -8.79
CA PHE A 210 13.81 -22.49 -8.27
C PHE A 210 15.06 -22.54 -7.42
N ALA A 211 15.17 -23.54 -6.52
CA ALA A 211 16.37 -23.74 -5.71
C ALA A 211 17.61 -24.00 -6.58
N GLU A 212 17.47 -24.82 -7.63
CA GLU A 212 18.53 -25.12 -8.59
C GLU A 212 19.00 -23.87 -9.32
N ALA A 213 18.05 -23.04 -9.80
CA ALA A 213 18.36 -21.80 -10.54
C ALA A 213 19.09 -20.77 -9.65
N VAL A 214 18.76 -20.66 -8.38
CA VAL A 214 19.43 -19.76 -7.43
C VAL A 214 20.79 -20.32 -7.02
N SER A 215 20.88 -21.64 -6.77
CA SER A 215 22.13 -22.31 -6.43
C SER A 215 23.16 -22.23 -7.58
N ALA A 216 22.71 -22.30 -8.82
CA ALA A 216 23.56 -22.16 -10.01
C ALA A 216 24.25 -20.76 -10.10
N GLN A 217 23.72 -19.77 -9.39
CA GLN A 217 24.30 -18.42 -9.25
C GLN A 217 25.27 -18.30 -8.05
N GLY A 218 25.59 -19.41 -7.39
CA GLY A 218 26.53 -19.44 -6.25
C GLY A 218 25.91 -19.00 -4.91
N VAL A 219 24.60 -18.93 -4.83
CA VAL A 219 23.88 -18.56 -3.61
C VAL A 219 23.58 -19.79 -2.77
N ASN A 220 23.75 -19.69 -1.43
CA ASN A 220 23.34 -20.73 -0.50
C ASN A 220 21.82 -20.84 -0.46
N VAL A 221 21.29 -22.02 -0.84
CA VAL A 221 19.86 -22.30 -0.84
C VAL A 221 19.57 -23.50 0.05
N LEU A 222 18.69 -23.31 1.02
CA LEU A 222 18.03 -24.41 1.72
C LEU A 222 16.70 -24.71 0.99
N HIS A 223 16.62 -25.88 0.37
CA HIS A 223 15.36 -26.33 -0.24
C HIS A 223 14.56 -27.15 0.76
N VAL A 224 13.31 -26.76 0.96
CA VAL A 224 12.31 -27.47 1.75
C VAL A 224 11.36 -28.17 0.79
N ASP A 225 11.42 -29.49 0.74
CA ASP A 225 10.50 -30.31 -0.02
C ASP A 225 9.16 -30.40 0.72
N TRP A 226 8.35 -29.36 0.54
CA TRP A 226 7.06 -29.26 1.19
C TRP A 226 5.95 -29.80 0.29
N HIS A 227 5.16 -30.66 0.87
CA HIS A 227 3.94 -31.15 0.24
C HIS A 227 2.75 -30.81 1.14
N PRO A 228 1.57 -30.47 0.59
CA PRO A 228 0.39 -30.23 1.41
C PRO A 228 0.05 -31.48 2.23
N PRO A 229 -0.40 -31.31 3.48
CA PRO A 229 -0.89 -32.41 4.30
C PRO A 229 -1.86 -33.29 3.52
N ALA A 230 -1.77 -34.61 3.69
CA ALA A 230 -2.60 -35.59 2.97
C ALA A 230 -2.58 -35.41 1.43
N GLN A 231 -1.49 -34.92 0.84
CA GLN A 231 -1.36 -34.65 -0.59
C GLN A 231 -2.43 -33.69 -1.16
N GLY A 232 -3.01 -32.85 -0.29
CA GLY A 232 -4.08 -31.90 -0.65
C GLY A 232 -5.49 -32.47 -0.57
N ASP A 233 -5.66 -33.69 -0.04
CA ASP A 233 -6.97 -34.25 0.26
C ASP A 233 -7.53 -33.62 1.55
N ALA A 234 -8.59 -32.81 1.40
CA ALA A 234 -9.16 -32.05 2.52
C ALA A 234 -9.79 -32.94 3.59
N GLU A 235 -10.42 -34.07 3.22
CA GLU A 235 -11.05 -34.99 4.18
C GLU A 235 -9.99 -35.71 5.01
N LEU A 236 -8.88 -36.10 4.38
CA LEU A 236 -7.76 -36.73 5.06
C LEU A 236 -6.99 -35.75 5.95
N ALA A 237 -6.88 -34.48 5.53
CA ALA A 237 -6.27 -33.42 6.34
C ALA A 237 -7.06 -33.15 7.61
N ASP A 238 -8.39 -33.05 7.53
CA ASP A 238 -9.28 -32.89 8.70
C ASP A 238 -9.19 -34.06 9.68
N ILE A 239 -9.04 -35.28 9.18
CA ILE A 239 -8.84 -36.46 10.03
C ILE A 239 -7.49 -36.39 10.76
N LEU A 240 -6.42 -36.00 10.07
CA LEU A 240 -5.09 -35.85 10.68
C LEU A 240 -5.06 -34.76 11.76
N ASP A 241 -5.72 -33.62 11.51
CA ASP A 241 -5.85 -32.53 12.49
C ASP A 241 -6.67 -32.93 13.72
N SER A 242 -7.62 -33.85 13.57
CA SER A 242 -8.42 -34.36 14.70
C SER A 242 -7.66 -35.35 15.60
N LEU A 243 -6.49 -35.85 15.15
CA LEU A 243 -5.66 -36.80 15.86
C LEU A 243 -4.47 -36.17 16.61
N THR A 244 -4.26 -34.85 16.43
CA THR A 244 -3.22 -34.05 17.10
C THR A 244 -3.80 -33.18 18.21
#